data_353885e9354ca1c86bb950904f7e37c1
#
_entry.id   353885e9354ca1c86bb950904f7e37c1
#
_cell.length_a   1.000
_cell.length_b   1.000
_cell.length_c   1.000
_cell.angle_alpha   90.00
_cell.angle_beta   90.00
_cell.angle_gamma   90.00
#
_symmetry.space_group_name_H-M   'P 1'
#
loop_
_entity.id
_entity.type
_entity.pdbx_description
1 polymer ?
#
loop_
_entity_poly.entity_id
_entity_poly.type
_entity_poly.pdbx_seq_one_letter_code
_entity_poly.pdbx_strand_id
1 'polypeptide(L)'
;YFNLNGDPSKEGFDQVMYINADKFTPADSLYIPTGEIKDVEGTPMDFRTPTEIGKKVDYSFDQIKNATGYDHNWCLNTYKDGKGDDKAVCASLYSPKSGILLEVFTNEPGIQVYTGNFQGTGIACKHGIKYPKHVSVCFESQKYPDSPTKIAQGVKGWTDATLKPGKKYYSH
;
A
#
# COMPACT_ATOMS: atom_id res chain seq x y z
N TYR A 1 -3.03 5.97 -9.40
CA TYR A 1 -3.62 6.99 -8.52
C TYR A 1 -5.13 6.95 -8.64
N PHE A 2 -5.81 6.43 -7.61
CA PHE A 2 -7.27 6.30 -7.59
C PHE A 2 -7.88 7.35 -6.65
N ASN A 3 -8.80 8.16 -7.17
CA ASN A 3 -9.70 9.00 -6.40
C ASN A 3 -11.14 8.61 -6.78
N LEU A 4 -11.72 7.72 -6.00
CA LEU A 4 -13.07 7.21 -6.30
C LEU A 4 -14.17 8.21 -5.96
N ASN A 5 -13.84 9.28 -5.22
CA ASN A 5 -14.81 10.35 -4.91
C ASN A 5 -15.20 11.20 -6.14
N GLY A 6 -14.35 11.17 -7.19
CA GLY A 6 -14.56 11.98 -8.39
C GLY A 6 -14.26 13.47 -8.24
N ASP A 7 -13.82 13.93 -7.06
CA ASP A 7 -13.42 15.31 -6.79
C ASP A 7 -11.91 15.42 -6.56
N PRO A 8 -11.12 15.74 -7.60
CA PRO A 8 -9.66 15.82 -7.49
C PRO A 8 -9.15 17.09 -6.78
N SER A 9 -10.04 17.95 -6.31
CA SER A 9 -9.69 19.17 -5.56
C SER A 9 -9.63 18.97 -4.05
N LYS A 10 -10.00 17.77 -3.55
CA LYS A 10 -10.10 17.46 -2.13
C LYS A 10 -9.33 16.19 -1.77
N GLU A 11 -8.93 16.10 -0.51
CA GLU A 11 -8.34 14.89 0.06
C GLU A 11 -9.30 13.70 -0.05
N GLY A 12 -8.72 12.50 -0.23
CA GLY A 12 -9.45 11.25 -0.39
C GLY A 12 -9.50 10.36 0.87
N PHE A 13 -9.22 10.91 2.05
CA PHE A 13 -9.16 10.16 3.30
C PHE A 13 -10.52 9.69 3.84
N ASP A 14 -11.61 10.15 3.28
CA ASP A 14 -12.97 9.67 3.53
C ASP A 14 -13.35 8.40 2.74
N GLN A 15 -12.48 7.92 1.87
CA GLN A 15 -12.63 6.62 1.23
C GLN A 15 -12.38 5.50 2.24
N VAL A 16 -13.12 4.39 2.08
CA VAL A 16 -13.04 3.21 2.95
C VAL A 16 -12.09 2.20 2.34
N MET A 17 -11.06 1.83 3.08
CA MET A 17 -10.02 0.89 2.65
C MET A 17 -10.11 -0.42 3.41
N TYR A 18 -9.82 -1.52 2.72
CA TYR A 18 -9.62 -2.85 3.26
C TYR A 18 -8.31 -3.42 2.73
N ILE A 19 -7.55 -4.12 3.59
CA ILE A 19 -6.34 -4.85 3.20
C ILE A 19 -6.33 -6.20 3.91
N ASN A 20 -6.25 -7.28 3.13
CA ASN A 20 -6.17 -8.65 3.63
C ASN A 20 -4.73 -9.00 4.03
N ALA A 21 -4.27 -8.42 5.13
CA ALA A 21 -2.92 -8.63 5.65
C ALA A 21 -2.90 -8.50 7.18
N ASP A 22 -2.29 -9.48 7.84
CA ASP A 22 -2.06 -9.43 9.29
C ASP A 22 -0.76 -8.70 9.65
N LYS A 23 0.11 -8.46 8.66
CA LYS A 23 1.46 -7.93 8.88
C LYS A 23 1.83 -6.89 7.83
N PHE A 24 2.82 -6.07 8.17
CA PHE A 24 3.43 -5.09 7.27
C PHE A 24 4.95 -5.05 7.48
N THR A 25 5.67 -4.46 6.53
CA THR A 25 7.11 -4.21 6.65
C THR A 25 7.34 -2.76 7.06
N PRO A 26 7.78 -2.47 8.31
CA PRO A 26 8.08 -1.10 8.71
C PRO A 26 9.29 -0.55 7.97
N ALA A 27 9.28 0.76 7.74
CA ALA A 27 10.36 1.51 7.12
C ALA A 27 11.02 2.47 8.12
N ASP A 28 12.28 2.80 7.89
CA ASP A 28 13.00 3.84 8.61
C ASP A 28 12.63 5.25 8.11
N SER A 29 13.29 6.27 8.63
CA SER A 29 13.06 7.68 8.24
C SER A 29 13.49 8.02 6.80
N LEU A 30 14.18 7.11 6.11
CA LEU A 30 14.56 7.22 4.71
C LEU A 30 13.66 6.36 3.81
N TYR A 31 12.56 5.83 4.34
CA TYR A 31 11.60 4.94 3.66
C TYR A 31 12.19 3.59 3.26
N ILE A 32 13.32 3.18 3.86
CA ILE A 32 13.93 1.88 3.62
C ILE A 32 13.35 0.87 4.61
N PRO A 33 12.88 -0.31 4.16
CA PRO A 33 12.42 -1.37 5.07
C PRO A 33 13.48 -1.75 6.09
N THR A 34 13.09 -1.82 7.36
CA THR A 34 14.04 -2.15 8.46
C THR A 34 14.51 -3.62 8.43
N GLY A 35 13.78 -4.49 7.75
CA GLY A 35 13.99 -5.94 7.77
C GLY A 35 13.09 -6.66 8.78
N GLU A 36 12.30 -5.91 9.54
CA GLU A 36 11.28 -6.48 10.40
C GLU A 36 9.97 -6.73 9.64
N ILE A 37 9.17 -7.66 10.15
CA ILE A 37 7.77 -7.87 9.76
C ILE A 37 6.96 -7.74 11.04
N LYS A 38 6.06 -6.77 11.12
CA LYS A 38 5.26 -6.46 12.31
C LYS A 38 3.78 -6.73 12.09
N ASP A 39 3.08 -7.09 13.17
CA ASP A 39 1.63 -7.25 13.15
C ASP A 39 0.94 -5.89 12.97
N VAL A 40 -0.17 -5.89 12.22
CA VAL A 40 -1.00 -4.69 12.05
C VAL A 40 -1.91 -4.47 13.25
N GLU A 41 -2.23 -5.53 14.00
CA GLU A 41 -3.19 -5.52 15.11
C GLU A 41 -2.86 -4.46 16.15
N GLY A 42 -3.86 -3.68 16.54
CA GLY A 42 -3.69 -2.61 17.54
C GLY A 42 -2.91 -1.40 17.02
N THR A 43 -2.61 -1.32 15.72
CA THR A 43 -1.89 -0.19 15.12
C THR A 43 -2.74 0.55 14.09
N PRO A 44 -2.35 1.75 13.67
CA PRO A 44 -2.97 2.45 12.55
C PRO A 44 -2.89 1.70 11.20
N MET A 45 -2.03 0.67 11.10
CA MET A 45 -1.87 -0.15 9.89
C MET A 45 -2.96 -1.22 9.74
N ASP A 46 -3.87 -1.40 10.70
CA ASP A 46 -4.89 -2.44 10.68
C ASP A 46 -6.11 -2.05 9.85
N PHE A 47 -6.14 -2.52 8.60
CA PHE A 47 -7.26 -2.39 7.65
C PHE A 47 -7.92 -3.74 7.34
N ARG A 48 -7.79 -4.74 8.21
CA ARG A 48 -8.46 -6.05 8.07
C ARG A 48 -9.99 -5.96 8.14
N THR A 49 -10.49 -4.88 8.68
CA THR A 49 -11.90 -4.50 8.60
C THR A 49 -12.01 -3.23 7.76
N PRO A 50 -12.94 -3.18 6.77
CA PRO A 50 -13.13 -1.98 5.96
C PRO A 50 -13.30 -0.74 6.82
N THR A 51 -12.40 0.22 6.68
CA THR A 51 -12.34 1.41 7.54
C THR A 51 -12.00 2.64 6.72
N GLU A 52 -12.62 3.76 7.02
CA GLU A 52 -12.28 5.06 6.46
C GLU A 52 -10.82 5.42 6.76
N ILE A 53 -10.05 5.76 5.73
CA ILE A 53 -8.60 5.99 5.83
C ILE A 53 -8.28 7.02 6.92
N GLY A 54 -8.98 8.15 6.91
CA GLY A 54 -8.75 9.25 7.86
C GLY A 54 -8.96 8.88 9.32
N LYS A 55 -9.78 7.87 9.62
CA LYS A 55 -9.98 7.38 10.99
C LYS A 55 -8.81 6.59 11.54
N LYS A 56 -7.92 6.12 10.66
CA LYS A 56 -6.71 5.37 11.03
C LYS A 56 -5.43 6.21 10.98
N VAL A 57 -5.45 7.39 10.37
CA VAL A 57 -4.28 8.27 10.30
C VAL A 57 -3.97 8.81 11.70
N ASP A 58 -2.86 8.36 12.26
CA ASP A 58 -2.36 8.80 13.57
C ASP A 58 -0.90 9.24 13.43
N TYR A 59 -0.68 10.53 13.43
CA TYR A 59 0.67 11.13 13.32
C TYR A 59 1.52 10.99 14.60
N SER A 60 1.02 10.39 15.67
CA SER A 60 1.83 9.94 16.80
C SER A 60 2.53 8.60 16.55
N PHE A 61 2.04 7.83 15.56
CA PHE A 61 2.66 6.58 15.14
C PHE A 61 3.78 6.86 14.14
N ASP A 62 5.01 6.47 14.46
CA ASP A 62 6.22 6.86 13.70
C ASP A 62 6.14 6.56 12.20
N GLN A 63 5.54 5.43 11.80
CA GLN A 63 5.39 5.07 10.40
C GLN A 63 4.55 6.10 9.64
N ILE A 64 3.38 6.47 10.19
CA ILE A 64 2.49 7.48 9.60
C ILE A 64 3.12 8.87 9.64
N LYS A 65 3.79 9.21 10.74
CA LYS A 65 4.48 10.49 10.90
C LYS A 65 5.60 10.67 9.87
N ASN A 66 6.46 9.67 9.72
CA ASN A 66 7.59 9.72 8.79
C ASN A 66 7.12 9.87 7.35
N ALA A 67 6.14 9.07 6.94
CA ALA A 67 5.59 9.10 5.58
C ALA A 67 4.59 10.24 5.34
N THR A 68 4.17 10.96 6.39
CA THR A 68 3.08 11.94 6.35
C THR A 68 1.75 11.37 5.84
N GLY A 69 1.51 10.08 6.10
CA GLY A 69 0.40 9.27 5.61
C GLY A 69 0.84 7.82 5.42
N TYR A 70 0.17 7.09 4.55
CA TYR A 70 0.58 5.73 4.20
C TYR A 70 1.52 5.75 3.00
N ASP A 71 2.61 5.01 3.12
CA ASP A 71 3.54 4.64 2.05
C ASP A 71 4.29 3.38 2.50
N HIS A 72 3.55 2.29 2.64
CA HIS A 72 4.04 1.08 3.29
C HIS A 72 3.61 -0.16 2.53
N ASN A 73 4.37 -1.25 2.72
CA ASN A 73 4.05 -2.55 2.18
C ASN A 73 3.35 -3.42 3.21
N TRP A 74 2.17 -3.95 2.87
CA TRP A 74 1.47 -4.98 3.62
C TRP A 74 1.82 -6.36 3.09
N CYS A 75 2.01 -7.32 4.02
CA CYS A 75 2.28 -8.73 3.73
C CYS A 75 0.94 -9.44 3.52
N LEU A 76 0.61 -9.79 2.29
CA LEU A 76 -0.71 -10.29 1.93
C LEU A 76 -0.97 -11.70 2.47
N ASN A 77 -2.12 -11.91 3.12
CA ASN A 77 -2.60 -13.21 3.55
C ASN A 77 -3.00 -14.13 2.38
N THR A 78 -3.22 -13.56 1.20
CA THR A 78 -3.48 -14.29 -0.05
C THR A 78 -2.24 -14.95 -0.62
N TYR A 79 -1.04 -14.67 -0.08
CA TYR A 79 0.22 -15.29 -0.48
C TYR A 79 0.70 -16.28 0.59
N LYS A 80 0.77 -17.57 0.22
CA LYS A 80 1.19 -18.66 1.13
C LYS A 80 2.11 -19.63 0.39
N ASP A 81 3.13 -20.12 1.08
CA ASP A 81 4.05 -21.16 0.59
C ASP A 81 4.65 -20.86 -0.79
N GLY A 82 4.99 -19.58 -1.03
CA GLY A 82 5.60 -19.15 -2.28
C GLY A 82 4.61 -18.93 -3.44
N LYS A 83 3.30 -18.96 -3.18
CA LYS A 83 2.26 -18.82 -4.19
C LYS A 83 1.16 -17.87 -3.72
N GLY A 84 0.77 -16.94 -4.60
CA GLY A 84 -0.37 -16.04 -4.38
C GLY A 84 -1.67 -16.59 -4.98
N ASP A 85 -2.78 -16.24 -4.34
CA ASP A 85 -4.14 -16.50 -4.83
C ASP A 85 -4.67 -15.24 -5.50
N ASP A 86 -4.57 -15.19 -6.84
CA ASP A 86 -5.04 -14.08 -7.67
C ASP A 86 -6.56 -14.06 -7.91
N LYS A 87 -7.30 -14.92 -7.21
CA LYS A 87 -8.78 -14.95 -7.21
C LYS A 87 -9.39 -14.44 -5.93
N ALA A 88 -8.57 -14.24 -4.89
CA ALA A 88 -9.00 -13.68 -3.63
C ALA A 88 -8.74 -12.17 -3.60
N VAL A 89 -9.69 -11.40 -3.09
CA VAL A 89 -9.49 -9.95 -2.88
C VAL A 89 -8.38 -9.75 -1.86
N CYS A 90 -7.31 -9.06 -2.26
CA CYS A 90 -6.20 -8.73 -1.39
C CYS A 90 -6.31 -7.32 -0.79
N ALA A 91 -6.95 -6.39 -1.50
CA ALA A 91 -7.26 -5.05 -1.01
C ALA A 91 -8.50 -4.51 -1.72
N SER A 92 -9.14 -3.51 -1.12
CA SER A 92 -10.20 -2.77 -1.78
C SER A 92 -10.26 -1.32 -1.32
N LEU A 93 -10.86 -0.47 -2.16
CA LEU A 93 -11.15 0.92 -1.86
C LEU A 93 -12.59 1.21 -2.28
N TYR A 94 -13.37 1.79 -1.38
CA TYR A 94 -14.75 2.15 -1.63
C TYR A 94 -14.99 3.65 -1.36
N SER A 95 -15.71 4.30 -2.24
CA SER A 95 -16.16 5.67 -2.03
C SER A 95 -17.64 5.71 -1.67
N PRO A 96 -18.01 6.11 -0.44
CA PRO A 96 -19.42 6.35 -0.09
C PRO A 96 -20.07 7.46 -0.90
N LYS A 97 -19.29 8.37 -1.49
CA LYS A 97 -19.81 9.50 -2.29
C LYS A 97 -20.23 9.09 -3.68
N SER A 98 -19.44 8.28 -4.35
CA SER A 98 -19.72 7.85 -5.73
C SER A 98 -20.39 6.48 -5.83
N GLY A 99 -20.29 5.66 -4.76
CA GLY A 99 -20.70 4.27 -4.75
C GLY A 99 -19.72 3.33 -5.50
N ILE A 100 -18.58 3.83 -5.96
CA ILE A 100 -17.59 3.04 -6.69
C ILE A 100 -16.81 2.18 -5.71
N LEU A 101 -16.72 0.87 -6.00
CA LEU A 101 -15.83 -0.08 -5.35
C LEU A 101 -14.72 -0.48 -6.32
N LEU A 102 -13.48 -0.37 -5.88
CA LEU A 102 -12.30 -0.93 -6.52
C LEU A 102 -11.83 -2.13 -5.71
N GLU A 103 -11.63 -3.27 -6.34
CA GLU A 103 -11.06 -4.47 -5.73
C GLU A 103 -9.75 -4.81 -6.42
N VAL A 104 -8.77 -5.24 -5.64
CA VAL A 104 -7.43 -5.62 -6.10
C VAL A 104 -7.21 -7.10 -5.86
N PHE A 105 -6.71 -7.77 -6.89
CA PHE A 105 -6.34 -9.18 -6.89
C PHE A 105 -4.88 -9.28 -7.34
N THR A 106 -4.10 -10.15 -6.74
CA THR A 106 -2.72 -10.33 -7.16
C THR A 106 -2.15 -11.67 -6.68
N ASN A 107 -1.19 -12.20 -7.43
CA ASN A 107 -0.36 -13.34 -7.03
C ASN A 107 0.94 -12.92 -6.31
N GLU A 108 1.14 -11.61 -6.06
CA GLU A 108 2.32 -11.10 -5.37
C GLU A 108 2.21 -11.23 -3.85
N PRO A 109 3.35 -11.31 -3.12
CA PRO A 109 3.37 -11.46 -1.66
C PRO A 109 3.00 -10.20 -0.91
N GLY A 110 3.08 -9.05 -1.52
CA GLY A 110 2.86 -7.76 -0.87
C GLY A 110 2.12 -6.77 -1.73
N ILE A 111 1.62 -5.74 -1.06
CA ILE A 111 1.02 -4.58 -1.68
C ILE A 111 1.49 -3.32 -0.97
N GLN A 112 2.12 -2.42 -1.72
CA GLN A 112 2.38 -1.06 -1.25
C GLN A 112 1.11 -0.26 -1.39
N VAL A 113 0.75 0.46 -0.32
CA VAL A 113 -0.34 1.44 -0.37
C VAL A 113 0.23 2.82 -0.11
N TYR A 114 0.03 3.70 -1.08
CA TYR A 114 0.50 5.08 -1.03
C TYR A 114 -0.68 6.05 -1.10
N THR A 115 -0.75 6.97 -0.16
CA THR A 115 -1.89 7.90 -0.05
C THR A 115 -1.61 9.30 -0.61
N GLY A 116 -0.73 9.42 -1.61
CA GLY A 116 -0.49 10.70 -2.27
C GLY A 116 0.19 11.74 -1.38
N ASN A 117 1.05 11.32 -0.46
CA ASN A 117 1.66 12.15 0.60
C ASN A 117 2.51 13.31 0.05
N PHE A 118 3.10 13.13 -1.14
CA PHE A 118 3.95 14.12 -1.79
C PHE A 118 3.27 14.85 -2.96
N GLN A 119 1.97 14.66 -3.14
CA GLN A 119 1.15 15.50 -4.01
C GLN A 119 0.99 16.90 -3.37
N GLY A 120 0.32 17.82 -4.05
CA GLY A 120 0.15 19.17 -3.51
C GLY A 120 1.31 20.13 -3.85
N THR A 121 2.01 19.87 -4.96
CA THR A 121 3.13 20.71 -5.44
C THR A 121 2.71 22.06 -6.00
N GLY A 122 1.40 22.31 -6.15
CA GLY A 122 0.87 23.50 -6.80
C GLY A 122 0.91 23.47 -8.32
N ILE A 123 1.46 22.40 -8.93
CA ILE A 123 1.50 22.21 -10.37
C ILE A 123 0.09 21.90 -10.88
N ALA A 124 -0.29 22.55 -12.00
CA ALA A 124 -1.55 22.25 -12.66
C ALA A 124 -1.49 20.88 -13.35
N CYS A 125 -2.48 20.03 -13.02
CA CYS A 125 -2.66 18.69 -13.58
C CYS A 125 -3.79 18.67 -14.63
N LYS A 126 -4.48 17.54 -14.80
CA LYS A 126 -5.62 17.44 -15.74
C LYS A 126 -6.65 18.55 -15.46
N HIS A 127 -7.15 19.13 -16.53
CA HIS A 127 -8.14 20.23 -16.51
C HIS A 127 -7.69 21.49 -15.73
N GLY A 128 -6.37 21.69 -15.55
CA GLY A 128 -5.82 22.83 -14.82
C GLY A 128 -5.99 22.76 -13.30
N ILE A 129 -6.45 21.64 -12.76
CA ILE A 129 -6.67 21.44 -11.33
C ILE A 129 -5.33 21.21 -10.62
N LYS A 130 -5.12 21.86 -9.49
CA LYS A 130 -3.99 21.61 -8.59
C LYS A 130 -4.40 20.57 -7.57
N TYR A 131 -3.83 19.39 -7.65
CA TYR A 131 -4.14 18.31 -6.74
C TYR A 131 -3.56 18.60 -5.35
N PRO A 132 -4.35 18.49 -4.27
CA PRO A 132 -3.84 18.58 -2.92
C PRO A 132 -3.07 17.31 -2.52
N LYS A 133 -2.41 17.34 -1.37
CA LYS A 133 -1.94 16.11 -0.71
C LYS A 133 -3.12 15.18 -0.45
N HIS A 134 -2.82 13.88 -0.41
CA HIS A 134 -3.79 12.85 -0.06
C HIS A 134 -5.03 12.79 -0.95
N VAL A 135 -4.94 13.29 -2.17
CA VAL A 135 -6.07 13.30 -3.11
C VAL A 135 -6.40 11.92 -3.66
N SER A 136 -5.47 10.99 -3.59
CA SER A 136 -5.58 9.67 -4.24
C SER A 136 -4.85 8.58 -3.48
N VAL A 137 -5.21 7.33 -3.80
CA VAL A 137 -4.58 6.12 -3.25
C VAL A 137 -3.99 5.31 -4.40
N CYS A 138 -2.76 4.80 -4.23
CA CYS A 138 -2.14 3.81 -5.11
C CYS A 138 -2.13 2.45 -4.43
N PHE A 139 -2.36 1.39 -5.21
CA PHE A 139 -2.17 0.00 -4.81
C PHE A 139 -1.13 -0.61 -5.74
N GLU A 140 0.02 -1.01 -5.19
CA GLU A 140 1.18 -1.45 -5.95
C GLU A 140 1.53 -2.88 -5.52
N SER A 141 0.98 -3.87 -6.23
CA SER A 141 1.27 -5.28 -5.98
C SER A 141 2.73 -5.59 -6.33
N GLN A 142 3.47 -6.24 -5.41
CA GLN A 142 4.92 -6.34 -5.53
C GLN A 142 5.53 -7.45 -4.67
N LYS A 143 6.80 -7.78 -4.94
CA LYS A 143 7.71 -8.34 -3.94
C LYS A 143 7.97 -7.28 -2.85
N TYR A 144 8.30 -7.71 -1.62
CA TYR A 144 8.60 -6.74 -0.57
C TYR A 144 9.76 -5.82 -1.00
N PRO A 145 9.68 -4.52 -0.73
CA PRO A 145 10.69 -3.56 -1.15
C PRO A 145 12.05 -3.86 -0.52
N ASP A 146 13.14 -3.42 -1.18
CA ASP A 146 14.54 -3.69 -0.83
C ASP A 146 14.90 -5.20 -0.79
N SER A 147 14.17 -6.01 -1.56
CA SER A 147 14.34 -7.46 -1.59
C SER A 147 15.78 -7.91 -1.87
N PRO A 148 16.53 -7.36 -2.85
CA PRO A 148 17.90 -7.79 -3.10
C PRO A 148 18.82 -7.63 -1.90
N THR A 149 18.74 -6.49 -1.20
CA THR A 149 19.55 -6.21 0.01
C THR A 149 19.16 -7.14 1.15
N LYS A 150 17.86 -7.31 1.40
CA LYS A 150 17.37 -8.15 2.50
C LYS A 150 17.72 -9.62 2.29
N ILE A 151 17.63 -10.12 1.06
CA ILE A 151 18.06 -11.48 0.71
C ILE A 151 19.58 -11.65 0.91
N ALA A 152 20.39 -10.71 0.45
CA ALA A 152 21.85 -10.74 0.66
C ALA A 152 22.23 -10.72 2.15
N GLN A 153 21.44 -10.06 2.99
CA GLN A 153 21.61 -10.03 4.44
C GLN A 153 21.02 -11.24 5.17
N GLY A 154 20.37 -12.18 4.46
CA GLY A 154 19.73 -13.36 5.05
C GLY A 154 18.47 -13.04 5.87
N VAL A 155 17.81 -11.91 5.62
CA VAL A 155 16.58 -11.52 6.33
C VAL A 155 15.44 -12.46 5.94
N LYS A 156 14.79 -13.06 6.95
CA LYS A 156 13.69 -13.99 6.73
C LYS A 156 12.42 -13.28 6.29
N GLY A 157 11.62 -13.94 5.47
CA GLY A 157 10.31 -13.47 5.01
C GLY A 157 10.34 -12.71 3.68
N TRP A 158 11.51 -12.24 3.24
CA TRP A 158 11.69 -11.66 1.90
C TRP A 158 11.82 -12.73 0.84
N THR A 159 11.23 -12.50 -0.33
CA THR A 159 11.36 -13.37 -1.50
C THR A 159 12.32 -12.75 -2.51
N ASP A 160 13.12 -13.56 -3.17
CA ASP A 160 14.07 -13.08 -4.19
C ASP A 160 13.31 -12.43 -5.36
N ALA A 161 13.60 -11.16 -5.62
CA ALA A 161 13.05 -10.40 -6.74
C ALA A 161 13.93 -10.47 -8.01
N THR A 162 15.04 -11.22 -7.96
CA THR A 162 15.98 -11.32 -9.07
C THR A 162 15.47 -12.27 -10.14
N LEU A 163 15.24 -11.77 -11.34
CA LEU A 163 14.92 -12.59 -12.51
C LEU A 163 16.20 -13.10 -13.15
N LYS A 164 16.44 -14.41 -13.06
CA LYS A 164 17.63 -15.04 -13.67
C LYS A 164 17.47 -15.16 -15.20
N PRO A 165 18.60 -15.11 -15.97
CA PRO A 165 18.55 -15.30 -17.42
C PRO A 165 17.81 -16.59 -17.81
N GLY A 166 16.98 -16.50 -18.84
CA GLY A 166 16.17 -17.62 -19.33
C GLY A 166 14.94 -17.98 -18.50
N LYS A 167 14.69 -17.29 -17.37
CA LYS A 167 13.46 -17.44 -16.58
C LYS A 167 12.42 -16.41 -17.02
N LYS A 168 11.15 -16.73 -16.81
CA LYS A 168 10.02 -15.82 -17.01
C LYS A 168 9.43 -15.42 -15.66
N TYR A 169 9.00 -14.20 -15.56
CA TYR A 169 8.23 -13.67 -14.44
C TYR A 169 6.80 -13.38 -14.89
N TYR A 170 5.84 -13.75 -14.08
CA TYR A 170 4.43 -13.52 -14.30
C TYR A 170 3.84 -12.88 -13.04
N SER A 171 3.28 -11.70 -13.19
CA SER A 171 2.51 -11.00 -12.16
C SER A 171 1.10 -10.76 -12.68
N HIS A 172 0.14 -11.01 -11.84
CA HIS A 172 -1.28 -10.78 -12.07
C HIS A 172 -1.81 -9.89 -10.96
#